data_4cfeb81ca7e5ef29df6adf8f959547a6
#
_entry.id   4cfeb81ca7e5ef29df6adf8f959547a6
#
_cell.length_a   1.000
_cell.length_b   1.000
_cell.length_c   1.000
_cell.angle_alpha   90.00
_cell.angle_beta   90.00
_cell.angle_gamma   90.00
#
_symmetry.space_group_name_H-M   'P 1'
#
loop_
_entity.id
_entity.type
_entity.pdbx_description
1 polymer ?
#
loop_
_entity_poly.entity_id
_entity_poly.type
_entity_poly.pdbx_seq_one_letter_code
_entity_poly.pdbx_strand_id
1 'polypeptide(L)'
;MRRMRSIRAALTAAATIVAATGLALSGTGTAQAATPLPDRVFAPYFEAWTGESPAALAAQSGAKHLTMAFLQTATPGSCTAYWNGDTSMPVAQSTFGADVDTIQANGGDVIPSFGGYTADTTGTEIADSCTDVQQIAAVYEKVITTYDVSRLDMDIEIDSLDNAAGIDRRNKAIKLVQDWAAANGRDVEISYTLPTTTRGLASNGVALLENAVKNGTRVDVVNLMTFDYYDNQQHDMAKDTQTATQGLHDVLARLYPQKSSAELWRMIGVIEMIGVDDFGPAETFTLANARTVYDWALKQGINTLSFWALQRDNGGCAGGAAADNCSGIQQNTWDFSHIFAPFTGGSTAPANDFTLSAAPASGTVKAGASATTTVKTAVKSGAAETVRFTASGVPAGVTASFSPASVTAGGQSTLTLATTDKAVSGTYSVTVTGTSASGSHSATYALTVTGGNGSQCTAAPWNTGAVYTGGQQVSHAGHTWKAKWWTTGEEPGTTGQWGVWQDLGAC
;
A
#
# COMPACT_ATOMS: atom_id res chain seq x y z
N MET A 1 22.26 86.11 -64.06
CA MET A 1 23.68 86.07 -63.63
C MET A 1 23.82 85.15 -62.41
N ARG A 2 24.65 84.12 -62.53
CA ARG A 2 25.52 83.55 -61.54
C ARG A 2 24.98 83.47 -60.09
N ARG A 3 24.99 82.46 -59.41
CA ARG A 3 25.81 81.30 -58.94
C ARG A 3 25.22 80.82 -57.63
N MET A 4 25.22 79.74 -57.29
CA MET A 4 26.02 78.59 -56.81
C MET A 4 25.43 77.97 -55.58
N ARG A 5 25.20 76.70 -55.70
CA ARG A 5 25.46 75.59 -54.82
C ARG A 5 25.51 75.80 -53.24
N SER A 6 24.71 75.08 -52.57
CA SER A 6 25.26 74.18 -51.56
C SER A 6 24.22 73.14 -51.06
N ILE A 7 24.66 71.92 -51.04
CA ILE A 7 23.97 70.69 -50.59
C ILE A 7 23.86 70.72 -49.08
N ARG A 8 22.70 70.49 -48.52
CA ARG A 8 22.58 69.90 -47.16
C ARG A 8 21.47 68.90 -47.18
N ALA A 9 21.82 67.62 -46.79
CA ALA A 9 20.97 66.52 -46.63
C ALA A 9 20.02 66.78 -45.46
N ALA A 10 18.73 66.50 -45.63
CA ALA A 10 17.73 66.43 -44.56
C ALA A 10 17.16 65.02 -44.60
N LEU A 11 17.36 64.29 -43.48
CA LEU A 11 16.74 63.02 -43.23
C LEU A 11 15.22 63.21 -43.11
N THR A 12 14.50 62.56 -43.99
CA THR A 12 13.03 62.37 -43.82
C THR A 12 12.78 61.10 -42.99
N ALA A 13 12.30 61.28 -41.77
CA ALA A 13 11.75 60.21 -40.95
C ALA A 13 10.36 59.86 -41.49
N ALA A 14 10.22 58.70 -42.11
CA ALA A 14 8.93 58.13 -42.46
C ALA A 14 8.34 57.43 -41.22
N ALA A 15 7.31 58.00 -40.63
CA ALA A 15 6.51 57.36 -39.62
C ALA A 15 5.57 56.35 -40.29
N THR A 16 5.90 55.05 -40.18
CA THR A 16 5.00 53.94 -40.54
C THR A 16 4.03 53.70 -39.36
N ILE A 17 2.79 54.07 -39.57
CA ILE A 17 1.66 53.66 -38.69
C ILE A 17 1.40 52.18 -38.99
N VAL A 18 1.80 51.29 -38.07
CA VAL A 18 1.40 49.89 -38.09
C VAL A 18 0.01 49.83 -37.43
N ALA A 19 -1.02 49.68 -38.21
CA ALA A 19 -2.35 49.31 -37.74
C ALA A 19 -2.28 47.87 -37.25
N ALA A 20 -2.18 47.66 -35.93
CA ALA A 20 -2.34 46.36 -35.30
C ALA A 20 -3.82 45.96 -35.39
N THR A 21 -4.19 45.22 -36.43
CA THR A 21 -5.42 44.44 -36.46
C THR A 21 -5.22 43.29 -35.45
N GLY A 22 -5.76 43.46 -34.24
CA GLY A 22 -5.88 42.39 -33.27
C GLY A 22 -6.83 41.32 -33.82
N LEU A 23 -6.27 40.26 -34.42
CA LEU A 23 -6.99 39.00 -34.50
C LEU A 23 -7.13 38.50 -33.07
N ALA A 24 -8.31 38.66 -32.48
CA ALA A 24 -8.75 37.83 -31.35
C ALA A 24 -8.84 36.39 -31.92
N LEU A 25 -7.79 35.63 -31.75
CA LEU A 25 -7.89 34.17 -31.77
C LEU A 25 -8.80 33.82 -30.59
N SER A 26 -10.10 33.72 -30.86
CA SER A 26 -10.99 32.90 -30.05
C SER A 26 -10.46 31.47 -30.20
N GLY A 27 -9.50 31.12 -29.34
CA GLY A 27 -9.11 29.74 -29.15
C GLY A 27 -10.37 29.02 -28.67
N THR A 28 -10.99 28.28 -29.61
CA THR A 28 -11.79 27.12 -29.18
C THR A 28 -10.76 26.21 -28.52
N GLY A 29 -10.63 26.35 -27.20
CA GLY A 29 -9.93 25.37 -26.40
C GLY A 29 -10.61 24.05 -26.69
N THR A 30 -10.00 23.20 -27.49
CA THR A 30 -10.33 21.79 -27.47
C THR A 30 -10.16 21.39 -26.01
N ALA A 31 -11.24 21.03 -25.34
CA ALA A 31 -11.15 20.43 -24.02
C ALA A 31 -10.13 19.31 -24.14
N GLN A 32 -9.01 19.48 -23.48
CA GLN A 32 -7.96 18.46 -23.46
C GLN A 32 -8.56 17.30 -22.68
N ALA A 33 -8.60 16.11 -23.27
CA ALA A 33 -9.10 14.93 -22.58
C ALA A 33 -8.30 14.73 -21.29
N ALA A 34 -8.98 14.26 -20.22
CA ALA A 34 -8.36 13.95 -18.93
C ALA A 34 -7.08 13.12 -19.15
N THR A 35 -6.09 13.36 -18.33
CA THR A 35 -4.86 12.55 -18.36
C THR A 35 -5.23 11.13 -17.89
N PRO A 36 -4.94 10.08 -18.68
CA PRO A 36 -5.20 8.70 -18.24
C PRO A 36 -4.49 8.40 -16.90
N LEU A 37 -5.15 7.61 -16.07
CA LEU A 37 -4.52 7.12 -14.84
C LEU A 37 -3.31 6.23 -15.18
N PRO A 38 -2.28 6.18 -14.32
CA PRO A 38 -1.15 5.28 -14.51
C PRO A 38 -1.58 3.81 -14.36
N ASP A 39 -0.78 2.87 -14.89
CA ASP A 39 -1.04 1.42 -14.83
C ASP A 39 -1.27 0.89 -13.40
N ARG A 40 -0.74 1.58 -12.40
CA ARG A 40 -0.93 1.28 -10.99
C ARG A 40 -1.31 2.55 -10.24
N VAL A 41 -2.37 2.45 -9.46
CA VAL A 41 -2.98 3.59 -8.77
C VAL A 41 -3.19 3.26 -7.29
N PHE A 42 -2.62 4.08 -6.42
CA PHE A 42 -3.08 4.18 -5.04
C PHE A 42 -4.11 5.31 -4.97
N ALA A 43 -5.36 4.97 -4.64
CA ALA A 43 -6.47 5.91 -4.58
C ALA A 43 -7.37 5.59 -3.37
N PRO A 44 -6.99 6.03 -2.15
CA PRO A 44 -7.82 5.82 -0.97
C PRO A 44 -9.16 6.53 -1.11
N TYR A 45 -10.19 6.01 -0.46
CA TYR A 45 -11.50 6.65 -0.41
C TYR A 45 -11.45 7.93 0.42
N PHE A 46 -12.06 8.98 -0.11
CA PHE A 46 -12.29 10.25 0.57
C PHE A 46 -13.78 10.42 0.83
N GLU A 47 -14.16 10.67 2.06
CA GLU A 47 -15.54 10.85 2.52
C GLU A 47 -16.00 12.28 2.26
N ALA A 48 -16.81 12.47 1.23
CA ALA A 48 -17.23 13.81 0.74
C ALA A 48 -18.12 14.61 1.72
N TRP A 49 -18.67 13.96 2.73
CA TRP A 49 -19.58 14.58 3.71
C TRP A 49 -18.91 15.19 4.93
N THR A 50 -17.61 15.02 5.11
CA THR A 50 -16.87 15.47 6.31
C THR A 50 -16.60 16.97 6.33
N GLY A 51 -16.75 17.64 5.19
CA GLY A 51 -16.48 19.08 5.06
C GLY A 51 -14.99 19.42 4.94
N GLU A 52 -14.13 18.42 4.82
CA GLU A 52 -12.70 18.58 4.60
C GLU A 52 -12.39 18.82 3.11
N SER A 53 -11.21 19.38 2.82
CA SER A 53 -10.72 19.55 1.45
C SER A 53 -10.02 18.28 0.97
N PRO A 54 -10.49 17.62 -0.10
CA PRO A 54 -9.78 16.46 -0.66
C PRO A 54 -8.38 16.82 -1.15
N ALA A 55 -8.15 18.02 -1.69
CA ALA A 55 -6.83 18.48 -2.11
C ALA A 55 -5.86 18.64 -0.91
N ALA A 56 -6.38 19.15 0.23
CA ALA A 56 -5.56 19.29 1.43
C ALA A 56 -5.15 17.92 2.01
N LEU A 57 -6.09 16.96 2.07
CA LEU A 57 -5.78 15.62 2.57
C LEU A 57 -4.88 14.84 1.61
N ALA A 58 -5.08 14.96 0.29
CA ALA A 58 -4.19 14.39 -0.71
C ALA A 58 -2.73 14.89 -0.53
N ALA A 59 -2.56 16.20 -0.34
CA ALA A 59 -1.23 16.79 -0.14
C ALA A 59 -0.58 16.32 1.18
N GLN A 60 -1.35 16.15 2.25
CA GLN A 60 -0.84 15.71 3.56
C GLN A 60 -0.50 14.23 3.60
N SER A 61 -1.33 13.38 3.00
CA SER A 61 -1.17 11.93 2.98
C SER A 61 -0.16 11.44 1.93
N GLY A 62 0.12 12.27 0.91
CA GLY A 62 0.91 11.89 -0.25
C GLY A 62 0.15 11.07 -1.30
N ALA A 63 -1.16 10.87 -1.12
CA ALA A 63 -2.02 10.23 -2.11
C ALA A 63 -2.21 11.16 -3.31
N LYS A 64 -1.77 10.74 -4.49
CA LYS A 64 -1.93 11.52 -5.72
C LYS A 64 -3.32 11.37 -6.34
N HIS A 65 -3.97 10.27 -6.07
CA HIS A 65 -5.33 10.00 -6.56
C HIS A 65 -6.23 9.68 -5.38
N LEU A 66 -7.50 10.07 -5.48
CA LEU A 66 -8.52 9.79 -4.47
C LEU A 66 -9.75 9.17 -5.12
N THR A 67 -10.34 8.15 -4.49
CA THR A 67 -11.68 7.69 -4.80
C THR A 67 -12.66 8.51 -3.95
N MET A 68 -13.53 9.30 -4.60
CA MET A 68 -14.40 10.22 -3.88
C MET A 68 -15.78 9.59 -3.64
N ALA A 69 -16.08 9.30 -2.39
CA ALA A 69 -17.30 8.67 -1.91
C ALA A 69 -18.33 9.70 -1.44
N PHE A 70 -19.60 9.66 -1.77
CA PHE A 70 -20.24 8.90 -2.83
C PHE A 70 -21.21 9.78 -3.61
N LEU A 71 -21.47 9.45 -4.86
CA LEU A 71 -22.52 10.05 -5.67
C LEU A 71 -23.77 9.17 -5.62
N GLN A 72 -24.90 9.76 -5.25
CA GLN A 72 -26.19 9.09 -5.19
C GLN A 72 -27.34 10.09 -5.41
N THR A 73 -28.55 9.61 -5.60
CA THR A 73 -29.72 10.49 -5.70
C THR A 73 -30.19 10.94 -4.32
N ALA A 74 -30.85 12.09 -4.24
CA ALA A 74 -31.37 12.58 -2.97
C ALA A 74 -32.61 11.79 -2.46
N THR A 75 -33.33 11.14 -3.37
CA THR A 75 -34.51 10.33 -3.06
C THR A 75 -34.69 9.23 -4.12
N PRO A 76 -35.25 8.06 -3.76
CA PRO A 76 -35.59 7.04 -4.72
C PRO A 76 -36.54 7.55 -5.82
N GLY A 77 -36.34 7.09 -7.05
CA GLY A 77 -37.08 7.53 -8.23
C GLY A 77 -36.52 8.78 -8.92
N SER A 78 -35.51 9.43 -8.34
CA SER A 78 -34.79 10.54 -8.96
C SER A 78 -33.73 10.04 -9.96
N CYS A 79 -33.47 10.87 -11.00
CA CYS A 79 -32.37 10.67 -11.94
C CYS A 79 -31.30 11.74 -11.81
N THR A 80 -31.21 12.45 -10.68
CA THR A 80 -30.22 13.50 -10.43
C THR A 80 -29.32 13.09 -9.28
N ALA A 81 -28.01 12.97 -9.54
CA ALA A 81 -27.02 12.64 -8.53
C ALA A 81 -26.49 13.90 -7.82
N TYR A 82 -26.18 13.71 -6.56
CA TYR A 82 -25.55 14.68 -5.66
C TYR A 82 -24.47 13.96 -4.86
N TRP A 83 -23.45 14.67 -4.41
CA TRP A 83 -22.52 14.15 -3.43
C TRP A 83 -23.27 13.84 -2.13
N ASN A 84 -23.09 12.64 -1.61
CA ASN A 84 -23.79 12.11 -0.43
C ASN A 84 -25.33 12.22 -0.46
N GLY A 85 -25.93 12.32 -1.67
CA GLY A 85 -27.37 12.57 -1.80
C GLY A 85 -27.84 13.95 -1.29
N ASP A 86 -26.92 14.83 -0.94
CA ASP A 86 -27.22 16.17 -0.43
C ASP A 86 -27.45 17.17 -1.57
N THR A 87 -28.66 17.69 -1.67
CA THR A 87 -29.03 18.65 -2.71
C THR A 87 -28.24 19.96 -2.67
N SER A 88 -27.60 20.29 -1.54
CA SER A 88 -26.67 21.42 -1.41
C SER A 88 -25.29 21.15 -2.02
N MET A 89 -24.99 19.89 -2.37
CA MET A 89 -23.74 19.43 -2.95
C MET A 89 -23.93 18.86 -4.37
N PRO A 90 -24.35 19.69 -5.35
CA PRO A 90 -24.62 19.24 -6.71
C PRO A 90 -23.33 18.84 -7.43
N VAL A 91 -23.46 17.98 -8.47
CA VAL A 91 -22.39 17.75 -9.45
C VAL A 91 -22.19 19.02 -10.26
N ALA A 92 -21.26 19.86 -9.82
CA ALA A 92 -20.93 21.17 -10.41
C ALA A 92 -19.50 21.59 -10.00
N GLN A 93 -18.88 22.48 -10.76
CA GLN A 93 -17.56 23.04 -10.42
C GLN A 93 -17.55 23.78 -9.06
N SER A 94 -18.71 24.27 -8.58
CA SER A 94 -18.82 24.86 -7.24
C SER A 94 -18.67 23.86 -6.10
N THR A 95 -18.76 22.56 -6.39
CA THR A 95 -18.62 21.48 -5.41
C THR A 95 -17.39 20.66 -5.80
N PHE A 96 -16.34 20.75 -5.01
CA PHE A 96 -15.03 20.10 -5.21
C PHE A 96 -14.23 20.50 -6.48
N GLY A 97 -14.76 21.33 -7.42
CA GLY A 97 -14.05 21.66 -8.65
C GLY A 97 -12.65 22.25 -8.39
N ALA A 98 -12.52 23.21 -7.48
CA ALA A 98 -11.23 23.80 -7.14
C ALA A 98 -10.24 22.80 -6.50
N ASP A 99 -10.75 21.83 -5.70
CA ASP A 99 -9.94 20.77 -5.13
C ASP A 99 -9.46 19.79 -6.21
N VAL A 100 -10.37 19.40 -7.11
CA VAL A 100 -10.05 18.53 -8.26
C VAL A 100 -9.00 19.17 -9.15
N ASP A 101 -9.19 20.44 -9.54
CA ASP A 101 -8.23 21.22 -10.32
C ASP A 101 -6.83 21.25 -9.64
N THR A 102 -6.82 21.39 -8.29
CA THR A 102 -5.57 21.40 -7.51
C THR A 102 -4.89 20.03 -7.52
N ILE A 103 -5.64 18.93 -7.35
CA ILE A 103 -5.10 17.57 -7.40
C ILE A 103 -4.54 17.28 -8.80
N GLN A 104 -5.27 17.64 -9.87
CA GLN A 104 -4.85 17.43 -11.25
C GLN A 104 -3.62 18.28 -11.61
N ALA A 105 -3.56 19.53 -11.16
CA ALA A 105 -2.38 20.39 -11.35
C ALA A 105 -1.12 19.84 -10.68
N ASN A 106 -1.28 19.04 -9.61
CA ASN A 106 -0.20 18.34 -8.92
C ASN A 106 0.13 16.94 -9.53
N GLY A 107 -0.44 16.61 -10.69
CA GLY A 107 -0.20 15.36 -11.41
C GLY A 107 -0.94 14.15 -10.82
N GLY A 108 -2.03 14.41 -10.10
CA GLY A 108 -2.97 13.42 -9.61
C GLY A 108 -4.29 13.42 -10.40
N ASP A 109 -5.30 12.75 -9.88
CA ASP A 109 -6.69 12.80 -10.37
C ASP A 109 -7.65 12.32 -9.27
N VAL A 110 -8.96 12.45 -9.51
CA VAL A 110 -9.99 11.88 -8.65
C VAL A 110 -10.80 10.84 -9.42
N ILE A 111 -11.32 9.86 -8.69
CA ILE A 111 -12.20 8.80 -9.19
C ILE A 111 -13.53 8.95 -8.48
N PRO A 112 -14.53 9.64 -9.07
CA PRO A 112 -15.86 9.75 -8.47
C PRO A 112 -16.51 8.37 -8.35
N SER A 113 -16.97 8.02 -7.15
CA SER A 113 -17.60 6.73 -6.85
C SER A 113 -19.11 6.90 -6.66
N PHE A 114 -19.90 6.04 -7.29
CA PHE A 114 -21.35 5.95 -7.22
C PHE A 114 -21.75 4.77 -6.35
N GLY A 115 -22.75 4.95 -5.49
CA GLY A 115 -23.29 3.88 -4.67
C GLY A 115 -22.84 3.98 -3.21
N GLY A 116 -22.31 2.90 -2.67
CA GLY A 116 -21.93 2.72 -1.28
C GLY A 116 -23.12 2.33 -0.39
N TYR A 117 -22.83 1.82 0.81
CA TYR A 117 -23.80 1.20 1.72
C TYR A 117 -25.12 1.97 1.86
N THR A 118 -25.05 3.30 2.10
CA THR A 118 -26.26 4.11 2.31
C THR A 118 -27.12 4.18 1.04
N ALA A 119 -26.51 4.40 -0.11
CA ALA A 119 -27.24 4.48 -1.38
C ALA A 119 -27.90 3.15 -1.72
N ASP A 120 -27.20 2.06 -1.48
CA ASP A 120 -27.59 0.72 -1.86
C ASP A 120 -28.71 0.17 -0.97
N THR A 121 -28.72 0.54 0.32
CA THR A 121 -29.76 0.15 1.27
C THR A 121 -31.00 1.05 1.25
N THR A 122 -30.90 2.27 0.71
CA THR A 122 -32.01 3.22 0.62
C THR A 122 -32.65 3.31 -0.77
N GLY A 123 -32.09 2.61 -1.77
CA GLY A 123 -32.56 2.66 -3.16
C GLY A 123 -32.26 4.00 -3.84
N THR A 124 -31.21 4.70 -3.41
CA THR A 124 -30.72 5.97 -3.98
C THR A 124 -29.47 5.80 -4.84
N GLU A 125 -28.94 4.57 -5.00
CA GLU A 125 -27.98 4.29 -6.06
C GLU A 125 -28.60 4.67 -7.41
N ILE A 126 -27.83 5.30 -8.29
CA ILE A 126 -28.40 5.98 -9.47
C ILE A 126 -29.18 5.04 -10.39
N ALA A 127 -28.73 3.79 -10.59
CA ALA A 127 -29.41 2.84 -11.46
C ALA A 127 -30.55 2.08 -10.76
N ASP A 128 -30.63 2.12 -9.45
CA ASP A 128 -31.77 1.63 -8.68
C ASP A 128 -32.85 2.68 -8.59
N SER A 129 -32.45 3.92 -8.40
CA SER A 129 -33.34 5.08 -8.30
C SER A 129 -33.94 5.46 -9.66
N CYS A 130 -33.11 5.61 -10.69
CA CYS A 130 -33.50 6.02 -12.03
C CYS A 130 -33.72 4.79 -12.92
N THR A 131 -34.91 4.73 -13.60
CA THR A 131 -35.21 3.63 -14.50
C THR A 131 -34.89 3.90 -15.98
N ASP A 132 -34.48 5.11 -16.31
CA ASP A 132 -34.13 5.54 -17.66
C ASP A 132 -32.62 5.44 -17.90
N VAL A 133 -32.21 4.47 -18.69
CA VAL A 133 -30.81 4.18 -19.02
C VAL A 133 -30.10 5.40 -19.65
N GLN A 134 -30.79 6.20 -20.47
CA GLN A 134 -30.21 7.38 -21.10
C GLN A 134 -29.96 8.50 -20.07
N GLN A 135 -30.86 8.68 -19.11
CA GLN A 135 -30.66 9.66 -18.04
C GLN A 135 -29.54 9.23 -17.11
N ILE A 136 -29.40 7.93 -16.79
CA ILE A 136 -28.27 7.43 -16.01
C ILE A 136 -26.95 7.70 -16.75
N ALA A 137 -26.88 7.39 -18.05
CA ALA A 137 -25.69 7.68 -18.85
C ALA A 137 -25.35 9.17 -18.85
N ALA A 138 -26.36 10.06 -18.99
CA ALA A 138 -26.18 11.50 -18.96
C ALA A 138 -25.65 12.01 -17.60
N VAL A 139 -25.99 11.35 -16.49
CA VAL A 139 -25.40 11.65 -15.16
C VAL A 139 -23.91 11.29 -15.14
N TYR A 140 -23.52 10.12 -15.63
CA TYR A 140 -22.12 9.69 -15.71
C TYR A 140 -21.31 10.66 -16.61
N GLU A 141 -21.83 11.00 -17.81
CA GLU A 141 -21.20 11.96 -18.72
C GLU A 141 -21.03 13.33 -18.06
N LYS A 142 -22.04 13.78 -17.29
CA LYS A 142 -21.98 15.04 -16.56
C LYS A 142 -20.85 15.03 -15.52
N VAL A 143 -20.68 13.95 -14.74
CA VAL A 143 -19.59 13.84 -13.75
C VAL A 143 -18.23 13.87 -14.45
N ILE A 144 -18.05 13.08 -15.51
CA ILE A 144 -16.82 13.02 -16.31
C ILE A 144 -16.47 14.42 -16.85
N THR A 145 -17.45 15.13 -17.43
CA THR A 145 -17.20 16.45 -18.04
C THR A 145 -17.09 17.59 -17.03
N THR A 146 -17.75 17.47 -15.87
CA THR A 146 -17.69 18.50 -14.83
C THR A 146 -16.31 18.52 -14.15
N TYR A 147 -15.73 17.34 -13.88
CA TYR A 147 -14.48 17.23 -13.16
C TYR A 147 -13.29 16.84 -14.04
N ASP A 148 -13.52 16.64 -15.33
CA ASP A 148 -12.53 16.18 -16.33
C ASP A 148 -11.74 14.97 -15.87
N VAL A 149 -12.46 13.92 -15.45
CA VAL A 149 -11.88 12.67 -14.91
C VAL A 149 -11.81 11.57 -15.96
N SER A 150 -10.89 10.64 -15.76
CA SER A 150 -10.66 9.50 -16.66
C SER A 150 -11.19 8.16 -16.14
N ARG A 151 -11.67 8.09 -14.89
CA ARG A 151 -12.29 6.87 -14.33
C ARG A 151 -13.51 7.22 -13.48
N LEU A 152 -14.54 6.39 -13.56
CA LEU A 152 -15.65 6.33 -12.60
C LEU A 152 -15.58 5.01 -11.84
N ASP A 153 -15.93 5.04 -10.58
CA ASP A 153 -16.09 3.87 -9.73
C ASP A 153 -17.57 3.60 -9.45
N MET A 154 -17.94 2.31 -9.39
CA MET A 154 -19.28 1.83 -9.08
C MET A 154 -19.18 0.93 -7.86
N ASP A 155 -19.46 1.49 -6.70
CA ASP A 155 -19.44 0.80 -5.41
C ASP A 155 -20.81 0.21 -5.13
N ILE A 156 -20.96 -1.10 -5.40
CA ILE A 156 -22.24 -1.79 -5.45
C ILE A 156 -22.28 -2.87 -4.39
N GLU A 157 -23.16 -2.64 -3.43
CA GLU A 157 -23.27 -3.46 -2.23
C GLU A 157 -24.71 -3.96 -2.01
N ILE A 158 -24.93 -4.72 -0.99
CA ILE A 158 -26.19 -5.12 -0.34
C ILE A 158 -27.36 -5.26 -1.33
N ASP A 159 -28.39 -4.42 -1.22
CA ASP A 159 -29.64 -4.53 -1.99
C ASP A 159 -29.43 -4.21 -3.48
N SER A 160 -28.50 -3.29 -3.80
CA SER A 160 -28.16 -2.95 -5.19
C SER A 160 -27.45 -4.09 -5.92
N LEU A 161 -26.66 -4.89 -5.18
CA LEU A 161 -25.98 -6.07 -5.73
C LEU A 161 -26.97 -7.23 -6.01
N ASP A 162 -28.10 -7.24 -5.33
CA ASP A 162 -29.18 -8.20 -5.54
C ASP A 162 -30.28 -7.70 -6.51
N ASN A 163 -30.22 -6.40 -6.92
CA ASN A 163 -31.16 -5.81 -7.88
C ASN A 163 -30.73 -6.08 -9.33
N ALA A 164 -31.11 -7.23 -9.88
CA ALA A 164 -30.78 -7.61 -11.25
C ALA A 164 -31.21 -6.57 -12.31
N ALA A 165 -32.33 -5.84 -12.08
CA ALA A 165 -32.79 -4.80 -13.00
C ALA A 165 -31.94 -3.54 -12.91
N GLY A 166 -31.50 -3.14 -11.72
CA GLY A 166 -30.53 -2.07 -11.48
C GLY A 166 -29.17 -2.38 -12.12
N ILE A 167 -28.66 -3.58 -11.91
CA ILE A 167 -27.42 -4.08 -12.53
C ILE A 167 -27.47 -3.98 -14.06
N ASP A 168 -28.58 -4.44 -14.68
CA ASP A 168 -28.73 -4.42 -16.14
C ASP A 168 -28.81 -2.98 -16.68
N ARG A 169 -29.51 -2.08 -15.98
CA ARG A 169 -29.58 -0.65 -16.35
C ARG A 169 -28.21 0.04 -16.23
N ARG A 170 -27.49 -0.21 -15.13
CA ARG A 170 -26.16 0.34 -14.88
C ARG A 170 -25.19 -0.09 -15.99
N ASN A 171 -25.10 -1.36 -16.27
CA ASN A 171 -24.22 -1.86 -17.32
C ASN A 171 -24.58 -1.30 -18.70
N LYS A 172 -25.85 -1.18 -19.04
CA LYS A 172 -26.28 -0.54 -20.30
C LYS A 172 -25.93 0.95 -20.34
N ALA A 173 -26.11 1.68 -19.24
CA ALA A 173 -25.73 3.08 -19.16
C ALA A 173 -24.22 3.29 -19.28
N ILE A 174 -23.42 2.46 -18.63
CA ILE A 174 -21.97 2.45 -18.78
C ILE A 174 -21.55 2.21 -20.23
N LYS A 175 -22.19 1.26 -20.91
CA LYS A 175 -21.90 1.02 -22.34
C LYS A 175 -22.17 2.26 -23.19
N LEU A 176 -23.26 2.98 -22.94
CA LEU A 176 -23.54 4.24 -23.65
C LEU A 176 -22.47 5.30 -23.39
N VAL A 177 -22.02 5.43 -22.14
CA VAL A 177 -20.92 6.35 -21.76
C VAL A 177 -19.62 5.98 -22.46
N GLN A 178 -19.29 4.71 -22.55
CA GLN A 178 -18.10 4.23 -23.26
C GLN A 178 -18.16 4.54 -24.75
N ASP A 179 -19.34 4.38 -25.37
CA ASP A 179 -19.54 4.73 -26.77
C ASP A 179 -19.47 6.24 -27.00
N TRP A 180 -20.07 7.03 -26.09
CA TRP A 180 -19.96 8.48 -26.09
C TRP A 180 -18.50 8.94 -25.91
N ALA A 181 -17.76 8.37 -24.97
CA ALA A 181 -16.37 8.70 -24.71
C ALA A 181 -15.51 8.45 -25.96
N ALA A 182 -15.66 7.27 -26.57
CA ALA A 182 -14.95 6.93 -27.81
C ALA A 182 -15.27 7.89 -28.95
N ALA A 183 -16.53 8.30 -29.11
CA ALA A 183 -16.96 9.25 -30.12
C ALA A 183 -16.41 10.68 -29.87
N ASN A 184 -16.08 11.02 -28.66
CA ASN A 184 -15.56 12.33 -28.24
C ASN A 184 -14.03 12.32 -27.98
N GLY A 185 -13.33 11.23 -28.32
CA GLY A 185 -11.89 11.12 -28.15
C GLY A 185 -11.42 11.11 -26.70
N ARG A 186 -12.29 10.65 -25.78
CA ARG A 186 -12.00 10.47 -24.37
C ARG A 186 -11.72 9.01 -24.09
N ASP A 187 -10.75 8.75 -23.21
CA ASP A 187 -10.54 7.43 -22.63
C ASP A 187 -11.10 7.45 -21.19
N VAL A 188 -12.18 6.69 -20.97
CA VAL A 188 -12.88 6.62 -19.69
C VAL A 188 -12.90 5.19 -19.24
N GLU A 189 -12.29 4.92 -18.10
CA GLU A 189 -12.27 3.62 -17.42
C GLU A 189 -13.44 3.50 -16.45
N ILE A 190 -13.86 2.27 -16.22
CA ILE A 190 -14.88 1.93 -15.23
C ILE A 190 -14.30 0.91 -14.25
N SER A 191 -14.35 1.23 -12.97
CA SER A 191 -14.13 0.26 -11.90
C SER A 191 -15.44 -0.13 -11.23
N TYR A 192 -15.53 -1.38 -10.82
CA TYR A 192 -16.54 -1.87 -9.89
C TYR A 192 -15.87 -2.16 -8.55
N THR A 193 -16.43 -1.63 -7.48
CA THR A 193 -16.08 -1.97 -6.09
C THR A 193 -17.16 -2.88 -5.54
N LEU A 194 -16.76 -4.08 -5.09
CA LEU A 194 -17.68 -5.15 -4.75
C LEU A 194 -17.29 -5.83 -3.43
N PRO A 195 -18.27 -6.16 -2.57
CA PRO A 195 -18.05 -7.01 -1.41
C PRO A 195 -17.51 -8.37 -1.82
N THR A 196 -16.68 -8.95 -0.97
CA THR A 196 -16.09 -10.27 -1.23
C THR A 196 -16.15 -11.18 -0.01
N THR A 197 -15.92 -12.45 -0.21
CA THR A 197 -15.60 -13.42 0.83
C THR A 197 -14.08 -13.58 0.90
N THR A 198 -13.58 -14.28 1.90
CA THR A 198 -12.14 -14.65 1.98
C THR A 198 -11.65 -15.48 0.78
N ARG A 199 -12.53 -15.84 -0.16
CA ARG A 199 -12.22 -16.67 -1.34
C ARG A 199 -12.51 -16.00 -2.68
N GLY A 200 -12.98 -14.76 -2.68
CA GLY A 200 -13.37 -14.00 -3.87
C GLY A 200 -14.85 -13.62 -3.86
N LEU A 201 -15.33 -13.13 -4.99
CA LEU A 201 -16.70 -12.65 -5.12
C LEU A 201 -17.73 -13.74 -4.78
N ALA A 202 -18.79 -13.34 -4.09
CA ALA A 202 -20.02 -14.13 -3.97
C ALA A 202 -20.74 -14.21 -5.34
N SER A 203 -21.75 -15.09 -5.43
CA SER A 203 -22.44 -15.37 -6.69
C SER A 203 -23.12 -14.14 -7.32
N ASN A 204 -23.62 -13.19 -6.52
CA ASN A 204 -24.25 -11.96 -7.00
C ASN A 204 -23.21 -11.00 -7.61
N GLY A 205 -22.01 -10.87 -7.02
CA GLY A 205 -20.90 -10.12 -7.60
C GLY A 205 -20.44 -10.73 -8.94
N VAL A 206 -20.38 -12.05 -9.03
CA VAL A 206 -20.09 -12.74 -10.30
C VAL A 206 -21.18 -12.48 -11.34
N ALA A 207 -22.46 -12.53 -10.95
CA ALA A 207 -23.60 -12.28 -11.84
C ALA A 207 -23.61 -10.83 -12.38
N LEU A 208 -23.17 -9.84 -11.59
CA LEU A 208 -23.00 -8.46 -12.05
C LEU A 208 -21.96 -8.39 -13.19
N LEU A 209 -20.80 -9.04 -13.04
CA LEU A 209 -19.76 -9.07 -14.07
C LEU A 209 -20.20 -9.86 -15.32
N GLU A 210 -20.94 -10.97 -15.15
CA GLU A 210 -21.53 -11.71 -16.28
C GLU A 210 -22.54 -10.84 -17.05
N ASN A 211 -23.34 -10.04 -16.35
CA ASN A 211 -24.25 -9.08 -16.97
C ASN A 211 -23.50 -7.97 -17.73
N ALA A 212 -22.37 -7.48 -17.20
CA ALA A 212 -21.51 -6.52 -17.92
C ALA A 212 -21.01 -7.11 -19.24
N VAL A 213 -20.46 -8.33 -19.21
CA VAL A 213 -20.01 -9.04 -20.43
C VAL A 213 -21.17 -9.22 -21.42
N LYS A 214 -22.35 -9.62 -20.94
CA LYS A 214 -23.57 -9.80 -21.77
C LYS A 214 -24.00 -8.51 -22.47
N ASN A 215 -23.87 -7.36 -21.81
CA ASN A 215 -24.21 -6.06 -22.36
C ASN A 215 -23.08 -5.43 -23.21
N GLY A 216 -21.93 -6.09 -23.34
CA GLY A 216 -20.76 -5.55 -24.04
C GLY A 216 -20.12 -4.36 -23.30
N THR A 217 -20.36 -4.24 -22.02
CA THR A 217 -19.77 -3.23 -21.16
C THR A 217 -18.35 -3.63 -20.80
N ARG A 218 -17.39 -2.73 -21.04
CA ARG A 218 -16.00 -2.92 -20.61
C ARG A 218 -15.91 -2.64 -19.11
N VAL A 219 -15.36 -3.58 -18.37
CA VAL A 219 -14.95 -3.40 -16.98
C VAL A 219 -13.43 -3.35 -16.95
N ASP A 220 -12.87 -2.23 -16.53
CA ASP A 220 -11.43 -2.02 -16.56
C ASP A 220 -10.78 -2.52 -15.27
N VAL A 221 -11.43 -2.29 -14.11
CA VAL A 221 -10.97 -2.74 -12.81
C VAL A 221 -12.13 -3.30 -11.98
N VAL A 222 -11.86 -4.37 -11.25
CA VAL A 222 -12.74 -4.88 -10.19
C VAL A 222 -11.97 -4.77 -8.87
N ASN A 223 -12.40 -3.87 -8.00
CA ASN A 223 -11.88 -3.69 -6.65
C ASN A 223 -12.62 -4.64 -5.71
N LEU A 224 -11.90 -5.42 -4.94
CA LEU A 224 -12.48 -6.22 -3.87
C LEU A 224 -12.41 -5.47 -2.53
N MET A 225 -13.53 -5.42 -1.82
CA MET A 225 -13.60 -4.99 -0.43
C MET A 225 -13.13 -6.16 0.44
N THR A 226 -11.83 -6.20 0.77
CA THR A 226 -11.21 -7.32 1.50
C THR A 226 -11.29 -7.12 3.01
N PHE A 227 -12.49 -6.87 3.50
CA PHE A 227 -12.88 -6.63 4.89
C PHE A 227 -14.37 -6.95 5.06
N ASP A 228 -14.90 -6.83 6.27
CA ASP A 228 -16.31 -7.06 6.61
C ASP A 228 -16.83 -8.45 6.16
N TYR A 229 -16.06 -9.49 6.45
CA TYR A 229 -16.45 -10.86 6.09
C TYR A 229 -17.60 -11.41 6.95
N TYR A 230 -17.79 -10.90 8.17
CA TYR A 230 -18.86 -11.23 9.11
C TYR A 230 -19.01 -12.73 9.40
N ASP A 231 -17.93 -13.51 9.36
CA ASP A 231 -17.97 -14.97 9.53
C ASP A 231 -17.62 -15.43 10.95
N ASN A 232 -17.40 -14.52 11.89
CA ASN A 232 -17.03 -14.76 13.28
C ASN A 232 -15.71 -15.53 13.46
N GLN A 233 -14.78 -15.41 12.52
CA GLN A 233 -13.45 -15.99 12.61
C GLN A 233 -12.40 -14.90 12.84
N GLN A 234 -11.24 -15.30 13.36
CA GLN A 234 -10.07 -14.43 13.40
C GLN A 234 -9.35 -14.48 12.06
N HIS A 235 -9.10 -13.33 11.47
CA HIS A 235 -8.53 -13.19 10.13
C HIS A 235 -7.05 -12.79 10.12
N ASP A 236 -6.29 -13.33 9.17
CA ASP A 236 -5.06 -12.76 8.65
C ASP A 236 -5.43 -11.96 7.39
N MET A 237 -5.74 -10.68 7.59
CA MET A 237 -6.31 -9.82 6.54
C MET A 237 -5.45 -9.80 5.27
N ALA A 238 -4.11 -9.78 5.41
CA ALA A 238 -3.23 -9.80 4.24
C ALA A 238 -3.29 -11.12 3.45
N LYS A 239 -3.45 -12.24 4.14
CA LYS A 239 -3.58 -13.56 3.50
C LYS A 239 -4.95 -13.70 2.84
N ASP A 240 -6.00 -13.22 3.49
CA ASP A 240 -7.37 -13.29 2.97
C ASP A 240 -7.51 -12.39 1.73
N THR A 241 -6.93 -11.19 1.72
CA THR A 241 -6.78 -10.34 0.53
C THR A 241 -6.15 -11.09 -0.65
N GLN A 242 -5.02 -11.77 -0.42
CA GLN A 242 -4.35 -12.54 -1.46
C GLN A 242 -5.20 -13.71 -1.96
N THR A 243 -5.93 -14.38 -1.07
CA THR A 243 -6.77 -15.53 -1.43
C THR A 243 -8.02 -15.07 -2.18
N ALA A 244 -8.68 -14.01 -1.72
CA ALA A 244 -9.87 -13.45 -2.36
C ALA A 244 -9.55 -12.94 -3.78
N THR A 245 -8.42 -12.25 -3.95
CA THR A 245 -7.99 -11.74 -5.26
C THR A 245 -7.61 -12.86 -6.23
N GLN A 246 -7.04 -13.98 -5.75
CA GLN A 246 -6.84 -15.16 -6.60
C GLN A 246 -8.20 -15.72 -7.07
N GLY A 247 -9.20 -15.76 -6.18
CA GLY A 247 -10.56 -16.17 -6.56
C GLY A 247 -11.18 -15.27 -7.63
N LEU A 248 -10.99 -13.93 -7.52
CA LEU A 248 -11.42 -13.00 -8.56
C LEU A 248 -10.66 -13.23 -9.87
N HIS A 249 -9.35 -13.43 -9.83
CA HIS A 249 -8.56 -13.73 -11.03
C HIS A 249 -9.11 -14.96 -11.76
N ASP A 250 -9.50 -16.00 -11.03
CA ASP A 250 -10.06 -17.21 -11.62
C ASP A 250 -11.47 -16.96 -12.23
N VAL A 251 -12.26 -16.06 -11.64
CA VAL A 251 -13.54 -15.60 -12.22
C VAL A 251 -13.27 -14.84 -13.52
N LEU A 252 -12.36 -13.87 -13.49
CA LEU A 252 -12.01 -13.06 -14.68
C LEU A 252 -11.44 -13.93 -15.81
N ALA A 253 -10.67 -14.98 -15.51
CA ALA A 253 -10.16 -15.92 -16.51
C ALA A 253 -11.29 -16.67 -17.24
N ARG A 254 -12.41 -16.95 -16.56
CA ARG A 254 -13.59 -17.53 -17.20
C ARG A 254 -14.38 -16.55 -18.05
N LEU A 255 -14.47 -15.29 -17.56
CA LEU A 255 -15.22 -14.23 -18.25
C LEU A 255 -14.47 -13.66 -19.47
N TYR A 256 -13.15 -13.61 -19.40
CA TYR A 256 -12.27 -13.03 -20.42
C TYR A 256 -11.18 -14.02 -20.86
N PRO A 257 -11.55 -15.17 -21.45
CA PRO A 257 -10.60 -16.26 -21.76
C PRO A 257 -9.55 -15.89 -22.82
N GLN A 258 -9.72 -14.74 -23.50
CA GLN A 258 -8.76 -14.22 -24.48
C GLN A 258 -7.63 -13.41 -23.83
N LYS A 259 -7.77 -13.01 -22.55
CA LYS A 259 -6.73 -12.24 -21.82
C LYS A 259 -5.69 -13.16 -21.20
N SER A 260 -4.45 -12.71 -21.22
CA SER A 260 -3.38 -13.36 -20.47
C SER A 260 -3.55 -13.17 -18.95
N SER A 261 -2.94 -14.03 -18.15
CA SER A 261 -2.97 -13.89 -16.69
C SER A 261 -2.48 -12.50 -16.21
N ALA A 262 -1.45 -11.96 -16.86
CA ALA A 262 -0.95 -10.61 -16.52
C ALA A 262 -1.96 -9.50 -16.83
N GLU A 263 -2.74 -9.61 -17.90
CA GLU A 263 -3.82 -8.68 -18.22
C GLU A 263 -4.99 -8.82 -17.24
N LEU A 264 -5.29 -10.04 -16.79
CA LEU A 264 -6.33 -10.28 -15.78
C LEU A 264 -5.93 -9.69 -14.42
N TRP A 265 -4.67 -9.83 -14.00
CA TRP A 265 -4.19 -9.19 -12.79
C TRP A 265 -4.28 -7.65 -12.84
N ARG A 266 -4.08 -7.05 -14.02
CA ARG A 266 -4.28 -5.60 -14.20
C ARG A 266 -5.74 -5.16 -14.16
N MET A 267 -6.70 -6.07 -14.19
CA MET A 267 -8.11 -5.78 -13.97
C MET A 267 -8.52 -5.86 -12.49
N ILE A 268 -7.59 -6.12 -11.58
CA ILE A 268 -7.88 -6.31 -10.16
C ILE A 268 -7.38 -5.12 -9.35
N GLY A 269 -8.21 -4.65 -8.44
CA GLY A 269 -7.86 -3.78 -7.34
C GLY A 269 -8.27 -4.37 -6.01
N VAL A 270 -7.71 -3.85 -4.93
CA VAL A 270 -8.10 -4.19 -3.56
C VAL A 270 -8.34 -2.93 -2.74
N ILE A 271 -9.33 -3.00 -1.87
CA ILE A 271 -9.66 -1.98 -0.89
C ILE A 271 -9.60 -2.66 0.47
N GLU A 272 -8.81 -2.09 1.36
CA GLU A 272 -8.72 -2.54 2.75
C GLU A 272 -9.50 -1.59 3.66
N MET A 273 -10.06 -2.08 4.76
CA MET A 273 -10.51 -1.19 5.82
C MET A 273 -9.40 -1.08 6.87
N ILE A 274 -8.74 0.09 6.91
CA ILE A 274 -7.53 0.26 7.74
C ILE A 274 -7.84 0.29 9.24
N GLY A 275 -7.08 -0.48 10.01
CA GLY A 275 -7.32 -0.65 11.43
C GLY A 275 -8.43 -1.65 11.71
N VAL A 276 -9.26 -1.35 12.72
CA VAL A 276 -10.43 -2.15 13.09
C VAL A 276 -11.57 -1.85 12.12
N ASP A 277 -12.16 -2.87 11.49
CA ASP A 277 -13.31 -2.72 10.58
C ASP A 277 -14.65 -2.78 11.33
N ASP A 278 -15.77 -2.74 10.59
CA ASP A 278 -17.11 -2.69 11.17
C ASP A 278 -17.51 -3.99 11.86
N PHE A 279 -16.92 -5.14 11.48
CA PHE A 279 -17.09 -6.40 12.20
C PHE A 279 -16.34 -6.40 13.54
N GLY A 280 -15.24 -5.66 13.64
CA GLY A 280 -14.49 -5.46 14.88
C GLY A 280 -13.11 -6.10 14.93
N PRO A 281 -12.56 -6.36 16.14
CA PRO A 281 -11.14 -6.73 16.29
C PRO A 281 -10.69 -8.01 15.60
N ALA A 282 -11.62 -8.89 15.22
CA ALA A 282 -11.32 -10.12 14.50
C ALA A 282 -10.81 -9.87 13.08
N GLU A 283 -11.18 -8.74 12.50
CA GLU A 283 -10.86 -8.32 11.14
C GLU A 283 -10.01 -7.02 11.15
N THR A 284 -8.95 -6.98 11.97
CA THR A 284 -8.10 -5.80 12.08
C THR A 284 -7.02 -5.80 11.01
N PHE A 285 -7.04 -4.80 10.11
CA PHE A 285 -5.99 -4.58 9.12
C PHE A 285 -4.86 -3.72 9.70
N THR A 286 -3.71 -4.33 9.97
CA THR A 286 -2.57 -3.69 10.62
C THR A 286 -1.59 -3.06 9.64
N LEU A 287 -0.67 -2.20 10.13
CA LEU A 287 0.46 -1.68 9.33
C LEU A 287 1.37 -2.80 8.78
N ALA A 288 1.44 -3.95 9.46
CA ALA A 288 2.18 -5.12 8.98
C ALA A 288 1.45 -5.78 7.80
N ASN A 289 0.12 -5.90 7.88
CA ASN A 289 -0.71 -6.36 6.76
C ASN A 289 -0.54 -5.43 5.56
N ALA A 290 -0.56 -4.10 5.76
CA ALA A 290 -0.40 -3.12 4.68
C ALA A 290 0.91 -3.31 3.92
N ARG A 291 2.04 -3.52 4.61
CA ARG A 291 3.32 -3.82 3.95
C ARG A 291 3.29 -5.12 3.16
N THR A 292 2.69 -6.16 3.73
CA THR A 292 2.55 -7.48 3.08
C THR A 292 1.70 -7.39 1.81
N VAL A 293 0.56 -6.68 1.90
CA VAL A 293 -0.32 -6.45 0.74
C VAL A 293 0.37 -5.60 -0.31
N TYR A 294 1.06 -4.53 0.07
CA TYR A 294 1.82 -3.68 -0.84
C TYR A 294 2.86 -4.47 -1.65
N ASP A 295 3.72 -5.25 -0.98
CA ASP A 295 4.76 -6.04 -1.64
C ASP A 295 4.16 -7.09 -2.58
N TRP A 296 3.09 -7.75 -2.13
CA TRP A 296 2.35 -8.72 -2.93
C TRP A 296 1.69 -8.06 -4.15
N ALA A 297 1.03 -6.92 -3.97
CA ALA A 297 0.36 -6.17 -5.04
C ALA A 297 1.32 -5.75 -6.16
N LEU A 298 2.51 -5.26 -5.78
CA LEU A 298 3.59 -4.95 -6.72
C LEU A 298 4.04 -6.18 -7.52
N LYS A 299 4.26 -7.29 -6.82
CA LYS A 299 4.71 -8.55 -7.43
C LYS A 299 3.65 -9.13 -8.37
N GLN A 300 2.39 -9.05 -7.98
CA GLN A 300 1.27 -9.61 -8.73
C GLN A 300 0.91 -8.74 -9.94
N GLY A 301 1.16 -7.43 -9.84
CA GLY A 301 0.87 -6.46 -10.91
C GLY A 301 -0.60 -6.09 -11.00
N ILE A 302 -1.29 -5.97 -9.86
CA ILE A 302 -2.66 -5.47 -9.81
C ILE A 302 -2.73 -3.99 -10.18
N ASN A 303 -3.92 -3.49 -10.55
CA ASN A 303 -4.14 -2.12 -10.97
C ASN A 303 -4.23 -1.14 -9.80
N THR A 304 -5.06 -1.44 -8.80
CA THR A 304 -5.43 -0.47 -7.76
C THR A 304 -5.13 -1.01 -6.36
N LEU A 305 -4.48 -0.17 -5.54
CA LEU A 305 -4.51 -0.27 -4.08
C LEU A 305 -5.36 0.88 -3.53
N SER A 306 -6.23 0.57 -2.61
CA SER A 306 -7.08 1.54 -1.94
C SER A 306 -7.32 1.15 -0.49
N PHE A 307 -7.98 2.02 0.26
CA PHE A 307 -8.52 1.69 1.56
C PHE A 307 -9.72 2.60 1.92
N TRP A 308 -10.59 2.11 2.76
CA TRP A 308 -11.61 2.83 3.47
C TRP A 308 -11.09 3.27 4.85
N ALA A 309 -10.96 4.55 5.19
CA ALA A 309 -11.00 5.70 4.33
C ALA A 309 -9.85 6.64 4.70
N LEU A 310 -9.58 7.65 3.89
CA LEU A 310 -8.46 8.57 4.12
C LEU A 310 -8.55 9.27 5.47
N GLN A 311 -9.75 9.67 5.89
CA GLN A 311 -10.02 10.30 7.18
C GLN A 311 -9.72 9.38 8.38
N ARG A 312 -9.74 8.07 8.17
CA ARG A 312 -9.41 7.07 9.20
C ARG A 312 -7.90 6.87 9.40
N ASP A 313 -7.05 7.37 8.50
CA ASP A 313 -5.60 7.09 8.53
C ASP A 313 -4.86 7.87 9.63
N ASN A 314 -5.27 7.63 10.88
CA ASN A 314 -4.65 8.17 12.09
C ASN A 314 -4.91 7.29 13.32
N GLY A 315 -4.11 7.49 14.37
CA GLY A 315 -4.18 6.77 15.64
C GLY A 315 -4.98 7.47 16.74
N GLY A 316 -5.89 8.40 16.41
CA GLY A 316 -6.60 9.25 17.38
C GLY A 316 -7.51 8.49 18.35
N CYS A 317 -7.89 7.24 18.05
CA CYS A 317 -8.79 6.40 18.85
C CYS A 317 -8.23 5.00 19.13
N ALA A 318 -6.93 4.87 19.30
CA ALA A 318 -6.27 3.58 19.51
C ALA A 318 -6.91 2.77 20.64
N GLY A 319 -7.29 1.51 20.35
CA GLY A 319 -8.05 0.62 21.25
C GLY A 319 -9.57 0.83 21.19
N GLY A 320 -10.06 1.70 20.29
CA GLY A 320 -11.48 1.91 20.00
C GLY A 320 -12.05 0.86 19.04
N ALA A 321 -13.37 0.94 18.82
CA ALA A 321 -14.05 0.24 17.74
C ALA A 321 -13.82 0.96 16.39
N ALA A 322 -14.37 0.41 15.30
CA ALA A 322 -14.43 1.08 14.01
C ALA A 322 -15.06 2.48 14.13
N ALA A 323 -14.49 3.44 13.42
CA ALA A 323 -14.95 4.82 13.41
C ALA A 323 -14.54 5.49 12.09
N ASP A 324 -15.35 6.45 11.60
CA ASP A 324 -15.08 7.12 10.32
C ASP A 324 -13.85 8.04 10.35
N ASN A 325 -13.41 8.46 11.52
CA ASN A 325 -12.37 9.46 11.69
C ASN A 325 -11.05 8.94 12.30
N CYS A 326 -10.90 7.65 12.52
CA CYS A 326 -9.67 7.04 13.04
C CYS A 326 -9.68 5.51 12.88
N SER A 327 -8.50 4.90 12.83
CA SER A 327 -8.33 3.47 12.51
C SER A 327 -8.60 2.50 13.67
N GLY A 328 -8.74 2.98 14.91
CA GLY A 328 -8.88 2.11 16.08
C GLY A 328 -7.57 1.45 16.56
N ILE A 329 -6.47 1.56 15.83
CA ILE A 329 -5.17 1.00 16.20
C ILE A 329 -4.11 2.08 16.48
N GLN A 330 -3.02 1.67 17.12
CA GLN A 330 -1.90 2.57 17.35
C GLN A 330 -1.11 2.77 16.06
N GLN A 331 -1.10 3.99 15.55
CA GLN A 331 -0.34 4.45 14.40
C GLN A 331 -0.09 5.96 14.46
N ASN A 332 0.78 6.47 13.59
CA ASN A 332 0.84 7.90 13.32
C ASN A 332 -0.13 8.27 12.18
N THR A 333 -0.49 9.54 12.09
CA THR A 333 -1.30 10.03 10.96
C THR A 333 -0.58 9.76 9.64
N TRP A 334 -1.31 9.24 8.67
CA TRP A 334 -0.87 8.85 7.32
C TRP A 334 0.09 7.67 7.23
N ASP A 335 0.20 6.82 8.26
CA ASP A 335 1.09 5.66 8.20
C ASP A 335 0.67 4.66 7.09
N PHE A 336 -0.62 4.41 6.89
CA PHE A 336 -1.11 3.55 5.79
C PHE A 336 -0.92 4.22 4.42
N SER A 337 -1.26 5.50 4.30
CA SER A 337 -1.03 6.28 3.09
C SER A 337 0.44 6.26 2.68
N HIS A 338 1.36 6.46 3.62
CA HIS A 338 2.80 6.44 3.34
C HIS A 338 3.32 5.05 2.91
N ILE A 339 2.66 3.97 3.36
CA ILE A 339 2.98 2.61 2.88
C ILE A 339 2.50 2.43 1.43
N PHE A 340 1.28 2.91 1.11
CA PHE A 340 0.65 2.63 -0.18
C PHE A 340 0.95 3.67 -1.26
N ALA A 341 1.25 4.94 -0.93
CA ALA A 341 1.49 6.00 -1.92
C ALA A 341 2.57 5.66 -2.98
N PRO A 342 3.68 4.96 -2.65
CA PRO A 342 4.66 4.56 -3.66
C PRO A 342 4.15 3.56 -4.70
N PHE A 343 2.96 2.98 -4.52
CA PHE A 343 2.34 2.08 -5.50
C PHE A 343 2.02 2.81 -6.81
N THR A 344 1.55 4.06 -6.73
CA THR A 344 1.24 4.88 -7.91
C THR A 344 2.49 5.20 -8.71
N GLY A 345 2.46 4.87 -10.00
CA GLY A 345 3.59 5.14 -10.90
C GLY A 345 4.86 4.40 -10.52
N GLY A 346 4.77 3.50 -9.54
CA GLY A 346 5.89 2.67 -9.12
C GLY A 346 6.43 1.91 -10.32
N SER A 347 7.67 2.19 -10.67
CA SER A 347 8.45 1.33 -11.55
C SER A 347 8.36 -0.10 -11.02
N THR A 348 8.41 -1.09 -11.90
CA THR A 348 8.73 -2.49 -11.56
C THR A 348 10.17 -2.60 -11.01
N ALA A 349 10.70 -1.54 -10.41
CA ALA A 349 11.94 -1.64 -9.65
C ALA A 349 11.68 -2.67 -8.55
N PRO A 350 12.39 -3.78 -8.54
CA PRO A 350 12.21 -4.78 -7.52
C PRO A 350 12.38 -4.13 -6.16
N ALA A 351 11.57 -4.55 -5.17
CA ALA A 351 11.70 -4.10 -3.79
C ALA A 351 13.17 -4.13 -3.37
N ASN A 352 13.60 -3.12 -2.63
CA ASN A 352 14.98 -3.07 -2.17
C ASN A 352 15.29 -4.33 -1.36
N ASP A 353 16.37 -4.99 -1.72
CA ASP A 353 16.84 -6.18 -1.02
C ASP A 353 18.37 -6.24 -1.12
N PHE A 354 18.98 -6.85 -0.12
CA PHE A 354 20.43 -7.01 -0.07
C PHE A 354 20.82 -8.42 0.34
N THR A 355 22.03 -8.79 0.10
CA THR A 355 22.64 -10.02 0.61
C THR A 355 23.67 -9.69 1.66
N LEU A 356 23.85 -10.60 2.63
CA LEU A 356 24.87 -10.52 3.68
C LEU A 356 25.77 -11.76 3.65
N SER A 357 27.05 -11.55 3.78
CA SER A 357 28.03 -12.64 3.89
C SER A 357 29.20 -12.27 4.79
N ALA A 358 29.79 -13.25 5.45
CA ALA A 358 31.04 -13.10 6.19
C ALA A 358 32.16 -13.91 5.53
N ALA A 359 33.30 -13.29 5.27
CA ALA A 359 34.44 -13.95 4.64
C ALA A 359 35.76 -13.49 5.29
N PRO A 360 36.55 -14.44 5.88
CA PRO A 360 36.27 -15.86 6.01
C PRO A 360 35.05 -16.15 6.91
N ALA A 361 34.36 -17.30 6.68
CA ALA A 361 33.17 -17.68 7.47
C ALA A 361 33.54 -18.33 8.83
N SER A 362 34.81 -18.50 9.12
CA SER A 362 35.32 -19.04 10.39
C SER A 362 36.69 -18.50 10.73
N GLY A 363 37.03 -18.57 12.00
CA GLY A 363 38.38 -18.22 12.48
C GLY A 363 38.68 -18.79 13.86
N THR A 364 39.98 -18.98 14.13
CA THR A 364 40.48 -19.43 15.42
C THR A 364 41.24 -18.30 16.09
N VAL A 365 40.97 -18.09 17.36
CA VAL A 365 41.62 -17.05 18.18
C VAL A 365 42.05 -17.62 19.51
N LYS A 366 43.24 -17.22 20.01
CA LYS A 366 43.65 -17.48 21.37
C LYS A 366 42.97 -16.50 22.34
N ALA A 367 42.51 -16.97 23.51
CA ALA A 367 41.99 -16.11 24.55
C ALA A 367 42.95 -14.95 24.86
N GLY A 368 42.43 -13.73 25.01
CA GLY A 368 43.20 -12.49 25.11
C GLY A 368 43.53 -11.82 23.76
N ALA A 369 43.24 -12.46 22.63
CA ALA A 369 43.47 -11.91 21.30
C ALA A 369 42.12 -11.59 20.59
N SER A 370 42.20 -11.11 19.33
CA SER A 370 41.02 -10.80 18.52
C SER A 370 41.01 -11.57 17.22
N ALA A 371 39.82 -12.04 16.83
CA ALA A 371 39.54 -12.55 15.49
C ALA A 371 38.79 -11.49 14.68
N THR A 372 39.03 -11.44 13.38
CA THR A 372 38.35 -10.53 12.47
C THR A 372 37.81 -11.25 11.27
N THR A 373 36.67 -10.77 10.74
CA THR A 373 36.14 -11.18 9.43
C THR A 373 35.54 -9.97 8.72
N THR A 374 35.51 -10.01 7.39
CA THR A 374 34.86 -8.99 6.59
C THR A 374 33.41 -9.39 6.36
N VAL A 375 32.50 -8.53 6.81
CA VAL A 375 31.07 -8.62 6.53
C VAL A 375 30.78 -7.80 5.28
N LYS A 376 30.30 -8.46 4.21
CA LYS A 376 29.99 -7.83 2.93
C LYS A 376 28.51 -7.81 2.72
N THR A 377 28.02 -6.70 2.18
CA THR A 377 26.67 -6.56 1.65
C THR A 377 26.73 -6.39 0.14
N ALA A 378 25.70 -6.86 -0.57
CA ALA A 378 25.53 -6.56 -1.99
C ALA A 378 24.05 -6.26 -2.25
N VAL A 379 23.77 -5.29 -3.13
CA VAL A 379 22.40 -5.06 -3.59
C VAL A 379 21.92 -6.30 -4.34
N LYS A 380 20.79 -6.88 -3.91
CA LYS A 380 20.17 -8.02 -4.59
C LYS A 380 19.09 -7.52 -5.55
N SER A 381 18.35 -6.49 -5.14
CA SER A 381 17.34 -5.82 -5.95
C SER A 381 17.07 -4.40 -5.47
N GLY A 382 16.52 -3.54 -6.31
CA GLY A 382 16.14 -2.17 -5.98
C GLY A 382 17.31 -1.22 -5.71
N ALA A 383 17.08 -0.22 -4.89
CA ALA A 383 18.07 0.78 -4.51
C ALA A 383 18.93 0.32 -3.33
N ALA A 384 20.17 0.82 -3.26
CA ALA A 384 21.07 0.55 -2.15
C ALA A 384 20.60 1.28 -0.88
N GLU A 385 20.33 0.54 0.20
CA GLU A 385 19.92 1.06 1.50
C GLU A 385 21.04 1.03 2.53
N THR A 386 20.88 1.79 3.62
CA THR A 386 21.78 1.71 4.77
C THR A 386 21.50 0.43 5.57
N VAL A 387 22.51 -0.42 5.70
CA VAL A 387 22.47 -1.68 6.48
C VAL A 387 23.24 -1.47 7.79
N ARG A 388 22.57 -1.67 8.92
CA ARG A 388 23.17 -1.68 10.28
C ARG A 388 23.49 -3.08 10.71
N PHE A 389 24.62 -3.28 11.40
CA PHE A 389 25.08 -4.62 11.82
C PHE A 389 24.90 -4.83 13.32
N THR A 390 24.48 -6.06 13.66
CA THR A 390 24.47 -6.60 15.03
C THR A 390 25.04 -8.00 15.05
N ALA A 391 25.48 -8.47 16.21
CA ALA A 391 25.92 -9.85 16.40
C ALA A 391 25.23 -10.48 17.61
N SER A 392 24.85 -11.76 17.48
CA SER A 392 24.29 -12.57 18.55
C SER A 392 25.01 -13.93 18.63
N GLY A 393 24.78 -14.71 19.70
CA GLY A 393 25.50 -15.97 19.93
C GLY A 393 26.98 -15.76 20.31
N VAL A 394 27.34 -14.56 20.76
CA VAL A 394 28.71 -14.24 21.20
C VAL A 394 28.93 -14.83 22.58
N PRO A 395 29.96 -15.69 22.81
CA PRO A 395 30.16 -16.33 24.09
C PRO A 395 30.67 -15.41 25.19
N ALA A 396 30.53 -15.81 26.44
CA ALA A 396 31.07 -15.09 27.57
C ALA A 396 32.58 -14.83 27.44
N GLY A 397 32.99 -13.63 27.77
CA GLY A 397 34.37 -13.18 27.63
C GLY A 397 34.78 -12.79 26.19
N VAL A 398 33.81 -12.70 25.26
CA VAL A 398 34.02 -12.18 23.92
C VAL A 398 33.12 -10.96 23.68
N THR A 399 33.64 -9.95 23.02
CA THR A 399 32.88 -8.77 22.58
C THR A 399 32.94 -8.62 21.08
N ALA A 400 31.80 -8.32 20.46
CA ALA A 400 31.68 -8.09 19.03
C ALA A 400 31.58 -6.57 18.74
N SER A 401 32.29 -6.11 17.72
CA SER A 401 32.20 -4.74 17.23
C SER A 401 32.31 -4.69 15.71
N PHE A 402 31.65 -3.71 15.11
CA PHE A 402 31.67 -3.50 13.66
C PHE A 402 32.29 -2.15 13.31
N SER A 403 33.18 -2.12 12.34
CA SER A 403 33.77 -0.90 11.84
C SER A 403 33.77 -0.87 10.30
N PRO A 404 32.93 0.02 9.70
CA PRO A 404 31.90 0.89 10.30
C PRO A 404 30.70 0.11 10.84
N ALA A 405 29.92 0.68 11.77
CA ALA A 405 28.73 0.03 12.35
C ALA A 405 27.55 -0.10 11.37
N SER A 406 27.58 0.65 10.27
CA SER A 406 26.61 0.56 9.15
C SER A 406 27.29 0.92 7.84
N VAL A 407 26.77 0.40 6.75
CA VAL A 407 27.23 0.71 5.38
C VAL A 407 26.02 0.86 4.46
N THR A 408 26.18 1.54 3.33
CA THR A 408 25.23 1.41 2.22
C THR A 408 25.41 0.01 1.58
N ALA A 409 24.32 -0.66 1.20
CA ALA A 409 24.36 -1.98 0.53
C ALA A 409 25.29 -1.94 -0.69
N GLY A 410 26.14 -2.93 -0.80
CA GLY A 410 27.31 -2.94 -1.69
C GLY A 410 28.62 -2.62 -0.97
N GLY A 411 28.54 -2.07 0.26
CA GLY A 411 29.69 -1.83 1.11
C GLY A 411 30.09 -3.00 2.01
N GLN A 412 31.10 -2.79 2.83
CA GLN A 412 31.61 -3.82 3.74
C GLN A 412 31.98 -3.21 5.10
N SER A 413 31.93 -4.04 6.13
CA SER A 413 32.36 -3.73 7.50
C SER A 413 33.29 -4.82 8.03
N THR A 414 34.18 -4.47 8.94
CA THR A 414 35.00 -5.45 9.67
C THR A 414 34.30 -5.79 10.97
N LEU A 415 33.91 -7.06 11.16
CA LEU A 415 33.56 -7.60 12.47
C LEU A 415 34.85 -7.95 13.22
N THR A 416 34.99 -7.42 14.41
CA THR A 416 36.05 -7.78 15.35
C THR A 416 35.42 -8.49 16.54
N LEU A 417 35.90 -9.68 16.84
CA LEU A 417 35.56 -10.49 18.02
C LEU A 417 36.76 -10.48 18.97
N ALA A 418 36.73 -9.58 19.95
CA ALA A 418 37.80 -9.43 20.93
C ALA A 418 37.54 -10.37 22.12
N THR A 419 38.49 -11.22 22.43
CA THR A 419 38.42 -12.17 23.55
C THR A 419 39.20 -11.67 24.75
N THR A 420 38.72 -11.93 25.95
CA THR A 420 39.44 -11.76 27.20
C THR A 420 40.23 -13.06 27.53
N ASP A 421 41.20 -12.97 28.48
CA ASP A 421 41.92 -14.16 28.97
C ASP A 421 41.00 -15.21 29.62
N LYS A 422 39.78 -14.77 30.00
CA LYS A 422 38.75 -15.63 30.61
C LYS A 422 37.75 -16.20 29.60
N ALA A 423 37.91 -15.91 28.31
CA ALA A 423 37.05 -16.48 27.29
C ALA A 423 37.12 -18.02 27.30
N VAL A 424 36.00 -18.69 27.30
CA VAL A 424 35.93 -20.15 27.36
C VAL A 424 36.38 -20.75 26.05
N SER A 425 37.25 -21.75 26.11
CA SER A 425 37.69 -22.50 24.92
C SER A 425 36.53 -23.29 24.34
N GLY A 426 36.34 -23.24 23.02
CA GLY A 426 35.24 -23.92 22.32
C GLY A 426 35.02 -23.34 20.93
N THR A 427 34.10 -23.95 20.19
CA THR A 427 33.64 -23.40 18.90
C THR A 427 32.22 -22.88 19.03
N TYR A 428 32.00 -21.65 18.60
CA TYR A 428 30.75 -20.89 18.79
C TYR A 428 30.23 -20.42 17.45
N SER A 429 28.91 -20.45 17.28
CA SER A 429 28.24 -19.93 16.11
C SER A 429 27.79 -18.50 16.38
N VAL A 430 28.51 -17.52 15.84
CA VAL A 430 28.17 -16.10 15.95
C VAL A 430 27.30 -15.74 14.75
N THR A 431 26.07 -15.32 15.00
CA THR A 431 25.16 -14.83 13.98
C THR A 431 25.34 -13.33 13.79
N VAL A 432 25.72 -12.92 12.59
CA VAL A 432 25.78 -11.53 12.15
C VAL A 432 24.47 -11.20 11.47
N THR A 433 23.77 -10.17 11.92
CA THR A 433 22.53 -9.69 11.31
C THR A 433 22.76 -8.28 10.77
N GLY A 434 22.42 -8.09 9.48
CA GLY A 434 22.31 -6.79 8.84
C GLY A 434 20.84 -6.41 8.72
N THR A 435 20.48 -5.20 9.13
CA THR A 435 19.11 -4.69 9.09
C THR A 435 19.08 -3.38 8.30
N SER A 436 18.17 -3.30 7.31
CA SER A 436 17.84 -2.10 6.54
C SER A 436 16.35 -1.76 6.71
N ALA A 437 15.88 -0.70 6.02
CA ALA A 437 14.47 -0.34 5.99
C ALA A 437 13.60 -1.44 5.33
N SER A 438 14.15 -2.15 4.32
CA SER A 438 13.45 -3.20 3.58
C SER A 438 13.43 -4.56 4.28
N GLY A 439 14.29 -4.81 5.29
CA GLY A 439 14.34 -6.10 5.99
C GLY A 439 15.69 -6.43 6.60
N SER A 440 15.82 -7.68 7.03
CA SER A 440 17.06 -8.19 7.70
C SER A 440 17.54 -9.47 7.05
N HIS A 441 18.88 -9.59 6.93
CA HIS A 441 19.56 -10.82 6.51
C HIS A 441 20.62 -11.18 7.52
N SER A 442 20.93 -12.50 7.63
CA SER A 442 21.90 -13.00 8.58
C SER A 442 22.97 -13.87 7.89
N ALA A 443 24.17 -13.84 8.45
CA ALA A 443 25.29 -14.73 8.09
C ALA A 443 25.91 -15.29 9.38
N THR A 444 26.40 -16.53 9.30
CA THR A 444 27.01 -17.19 10.44
C THR A 444 28.54 -17.15 10.33
N TYR A 445 29.19 -16.87 11.47
CA TYR A 445 30.65 -16.96 11.61
C TYR A 445 31.00 -17.97 12.71
N ALA A 446 31.78 -18.99 12.39
CA ALA A 446 32.25 -19.99 13.34
C ALA A 446 33.53 -19.50 14.05
N LEU A 447 33.38 -19.07 15.31
CA LEU A 447 34.51 -18.67 16.16
C LEU A 447 35.03 -19.83 16.96
N THR A 448 36.31 -20.19 16.82
CA THR A 448 36.98 -21.15 17.70
C THR A 448 37.93 -20.40 18.66
N VAL A 449 37.63 -20.47 19.95
CA VAL A 449 38.49 -19.91 21.01
C VAL A 449 39.39 -21.01 21.55
N THR A 450 40.71 -20.75 21.71
CA THR A 450 41.69 -21.68 22.25
C THR A 450 42.45 -21.08 23.41
N GLY A 451 42.91 -21.92 24.34
CA GLY A 451 43.81 -21.51 25.45
C GLY A 451 43.18 -20.57 26.48
N GLY A 452 41.85 -20.54 26.58
CA GLY A 452 41.18 -19.75 27.61
C GLY A 452 41.11 -20.49 28.94
N ASN A 453 41.19 -19.71 30.03
CA ASN A 453 41.13 -20.23 31.41
C ASN A 453 39.69 -20.21 31.98
N GLY A 454 38.67 -19.96 31.14
CA GLY A 454 37.27 -20.03 31.52
C GLY A 454 36.87 -21.51 31.77
N SER A 455 36.11 -21.74 32.80
CA SER A 455 35.53 -23.08 33.04
C SER A 455 34.48 -23.39 32.02
N GLN A 456 34.54 -24.54 31.37
CA GLN A 456 33.43 -25.05 30.56
C GLN A 456 32.25 -25.42 31.49
N CYS A 457 31.05 -25.03 31.14
CA CYS A 457 29.87 -25.54 31.81
C CYS A 457 29.83 -27.06 31.73
N THR A 458 29.72 -27.73 32.88
CA THR A 458 29.66 -29.19 32.94
C THR A 458 28.24 -29.73 32.62
N ALA A 459 27.24 -28.89 32.74
CA ALA A 459 25.87 -29.24 32.39
C ALA A 459 25.69 -29.34 30.87
N ALA A 460 24.82 -30.24 30.42
CA ALA A 460 24.48 -30.39 29.00
C ALA A 460 23.85 -29.10 28.45
N PRO A 461 24.07 -28.75 27.16
CA PRO A 461 23.43 -27.58 26.57
C PRO A 461 21.91 -27.67 26.61
N TRP A 462 21.27 -26.54 26.88
CA TRP A 462 19.80 -26.41 26.79
C TRP A 462 19.34 -26.64 25.35
N ASN A 463 18.17 -27.30 25.21
CA ASN A 463 17.54 -27.58 23.93
C ASN A 463 16.05 -27.23 24.01
N THR A 464 15.57 -26.40 23.10
CA THR A 464 14.19 -25.88 23.07
C THR A 464 13.13 -26.98 22.94
N GLY A 465 13.46 -28.12 22.32
CA GLY A 465 12.54 -29.27 22.19
C GLY A 465 12.59 -30.27 23.35
N ALA A 466 13.48 -30.09 24.32
CA ALA A 466 13.62 -31.00 25.44
C ALA A 466 12.70 -30.63 26.60
N VAL A 467 12.27 -31.67 27.35
CA VAL A 467 11.52 -31.51 28.62
C VAL A 467 12.52 -31.54 29.78
N TYR A 468 12.42 -30.56 30.65
CA TYR A 468 13.23 -30.48 31.88
C TYR A 468 12.32 -30.52 33.10
N THR A 469 12.77 -31.22 34.13
CA THR A 469 12.07 -31.31 35.40
C THR A 469 12.84 -30.63 36.53
N GLY A 470 12.18 -30.29 37.63
CA GLY A 470 12.80 -29.60 38.75
C GLY A 470 14.09 -30.26 39.23
N GLY A 471 15.15 -29.48 39.34
CA GLY A 471 16.48 -29.93 39.73
C GLY A 471 17.45 -30.24 38.58
N GLN A 472 16.98 -30.44 37.35
CA GLN A 472 17.87 -30.68 36.21
C GLN A 472 18.63 -29.41 35.86
N GLN A 473 19.88 -29.59 35.47
CA GLN A 473 20.77 -28.50 35.09
C GLN A 473 21.08 -28.53 33.61
N VAL A 474 21.18 -27.35 33.01
CA VAL A 474 21.57 -27.13 31.63
C VAL A 474 22.57 -25.99 31.55
N SER A 475 23.39 -26.00 30.51
CA SER A 475 24.19 -24.81 30.16
C SER A 475 23.49 -24.00 29.07
N HIS A 476 23.44 -22.68 29.25
CA HIS A 476 22.94 -21.73 28.25
C HIS A 476 23.61 -20.37 28.43
N ALA A 477 24.06 -19.75 27.33
CA ALA A 477 24.70 -18.44 27.27
C ALA A 477 25.89 -18.28 28.27
N GLY A 478 26.67 -19.35 28.52
CA GLY A 478 27.84 -19.32 29.42
C GLY A 478 27.51 -19.39 30.90
N HIS A 479 26.26 -19.71 31.26
CA HIS A 479 25.79 -19.94 32.63
C HIS A 479 25.30 -21.35 32.81
N THR A 480 25.35 -21.86 34.04
CA THR A 480 24.65 -23.09 34.45
C THR A 480 23.29 -22.66 35.02
N TRP A 481 22.24 -23.25 34.49
CA TRP A 481 20.86 -23.01 34.91
C TRP A 481 20.25 -24.27 35.50
N LYS A 482 19.40 -24.10 36.54
CA LYS A 482 18.68 -25.20 37.17
C LYS A 482 17.17 -24.99 36.97
N ALA A 483 16.48 -25.99 36.45
CA ALA A 483 15.04 -25.98 36.40
C ALA A 483 14.44 -26.01 37.81
N LYS A 484 13.58 -25.06 38.13
CA LYS A 484 12.87 -25.02 39.44
C LYS A 484 11.72 -26.02 39.48
N TRP A 485 11.07 -26.23 38.33
CA TRP A 485 9.98 -27.18 38.11
C TRP A 485 9.96 -27.63 36.64
N TRP A 486 8.90 -28.30 36.22
CA TRP A 486 8.77 -28.81 34.85
C TRP A 486 8.69 -27.67 33.85
N THR A 487 9.42 -27.77 32.75
CA THR A 487 9.41 -26.81 31.63
C THR A 487 9.78 -27.49 30.31
N THR A 488 9.29 -26.92 29.19
CA THR A 488 9.70 -27.19 27.82
C THR A 488 9.59 -25.91 26.99
N GLY A 489 10.54 -25.68 26.11
CA GLY A 489 10.52 -24.51 25.22
C GLY A 489 10.91 -23.16 25.86
N GLU A 490 10.93 -23.05 27.18
CA GLU A 490 11.30 -21.81 27.87
C GLU A 490 12.83 -21.67 27.94
N GLU A 491 13.35 -20.61 27.31
CA GLU A 491 14.79 -20.34 27.23
C GLU A 491 15.33 -19.80 28.55
N PRO A 492 16.44 -20.40 29.09
CA PRO A 492 17.07 -19.90 30.30
C PRO A 492 17.54 -18.45 30.15
N GLY A 493 17.25 -17.61 31.18
CA GLY A 493 17.62 -16.19 31.19
C GLY A 493 16.56 -15.21 30.65
N THR A 494 15.51 -15.70 30.02
CA THR A 494 14.46 -14.84 29.41
C THR A 494 13.27 -14.55 30.31
N THR A 495 13.02 -15.37 31.35
CA THR A 495 11.81 -15.32 32.17
C THR A 495 11.97 -14.60 33.53
N GLY A 496 13.13 -13.99 33.80
CA GLY A 496 13.41 -13.25 35.04
C GLY A 496 13.44 -14.12 36.29
N GLN A 497 13.54 -13.50 37.48
CA GLN A 497 13.72 -14.23 38.76
C GLN A 497 12.54 -15.15 39.16
N TRP A 498 11.36 -14.89 38.63
CA TRP A 498 10.15 -15.69 38.89
C TRP A 498 9.92 -16.79 37.82
N GLY A 499 10.78 -16.83 36.76
CA GLY A 499 10.71 -17.85 35.73
C GLY A 499 11.15 -19.24 36.20
N VAL A 500 11.01 -20.22 35.31
CA VAL A 500 11.29 -21.64 35.56
C VAL A 500 12.77 -21.95 35.80
N TRP A 501 13.67 -21.04 35.37
CA TRP A 501 15.10 -21.23 35.52
C TRP A 501 15.72 -20.44 36.65
N GLN A 502 16.55 -21.11 37.47
CA GLN A 502 17.42 -20.49 38.43
C GLN A 502 18.83 -20.40 37.85
N ASP A 503 19.39 -19.19 37.77
CA ASP A 503 20.79 -19.00 37.43
C ASP A 503 21.69 -19.49 38.55
N LEU A 504 22.57 -20.43 38.27
CA LEU A 504 23.59 -20.93 39.21
C LEU A 504 24.94 -20.24 39.05
N GLY A 505 25.05 -19.29 38.12
CA GLY A 505 26.23 -18.50 37.86
C GLY A 505 26.93 -18.88 36.54
N ALA A 506 27.88 -17.99 36.18
CA ALA A 506 28.70 -18.23 35.00
C ALA A 506 29.64 -19.44 35.21
N CYS A 507 29.79 -20.25 34.17
CA CYS A 507 30.74 -21.40 34.16
C CYS A 507 32.00 -21.10 33.31
#